data_47546579c045d7949b5797f75d1e2953
#
_entry.id   47546579c045d7949b5797f75d1e2953
#
_cell.length_a   1.000
_cell.length_b   1.000
_cell.length_c   1.000
_cell.angle_alpha   90.00
_cell.angle_beta   90.00
_cell.angle_gamma   90.00
#
_symmetry.space_group_name_H-M   'P 1'
#
loop_
_entity.id
_entity.type
_entity.pdbx_description
1 polymer ?
#
loop_
_entity_poly.entity_id
_entity_poly.type
_entity_poly.pdbx_seq_one_letter_code
_entity_poly.pdbx_strand_id
1 'polypeptide(L)'
;GLKAGVLFMTLLLLVPFAGHMLNGGSYVINRFMWAYSMLIAFVAVKMYPAIVDIRRKKKAVLLLVCLAYCYVCYRIYQTTQKTYILFALIMLLMMLTMIVLTSKQEKETIWFRTMFLFLIMGQLTYQGRMTYEPVGKDYVSEFAGKGEALELLSTQTAGSLVQKMNPEDDYRYESSREAELKNTAMQLGINGVSYYFSLANPYINQFQREMYINQTRDFCYSGFDGRTILDELAGVRYYVVKE
;
A
#
# COMPACT_ATOMS: atom_id res chain seq x y z
N GLY A 1 5.35 12.17 27.58
CA GLY A 1 6.43 11.57 26.83
C GLY A 1 6.04 10.33 26.05
N LEU A 2 6.97 9.38 25.92
CA LEU A 2 6.89 8.24 24.99
C LEU A 2 5.63 7.37 25.13
N LYS A 3 5.21 7.07 26.36
CA LYS A 3 3.98 6.29 26.62
C LYS A 3 2.73 7.00 26.09
N ALA A 4 2.65 8.31 26.28
CA ALA A 4 1.54 9.11 25.77
C ALA A 4 1.54 9.14 24.23
N GLY A 5 2.72 9.22 23.60
CA GLY A 5 2.85 9.15 22.14
C GLY A 5 2.36 7.82 21.58
N VAL A 6 2.75 6.69 22.18
CA VAL A 6 2.26 5.37 21.76
C VAL A 6 0.75 5.27 21.93
N LEU A 7 0.21 5.66 23.08
CA LEU A 7 -1.23 5.63 23.34
C LEU A 7 -1.98 6.50 22.32
N PHE A 8 -1.52 7.73 22.09
CA PHE A 8 -2.13 8.65 21.13
C PHE A 8 -2.16 8.07 19.71
N MET A 9 -1.02 7.57 19.22
CA MET A 9 -0.95 6.98 17.89
C MET A 9 -1.81 5.69 17.78
N THR A 10 -1.89 4.89 18.85
CA THR A 10 -2.78 3.72 18.88
C THR A 10 -4.25 4.13 18.80
N LEU A 11 -4.64 5.18 19.55
CA LEU A 11 -6.01 5.71 19.45
C LEU A 11 -6.33 6.25 18.07
N LEU A 12 -5.39 6.95 17.42
CA LEU A 12 -5.57 7.41 16.03
C LEU A 12 -5.81 6.24 15.05
N LEU A 13 -5.14 5.11 15.27
CA LEU A 13 -5.34 3.92 14.42
C LEU A 13 -6.72 3.27 14.62
N LEU A 14 -7.26 3.32 15.83
CA LEU A 14 -8.54 2.72 16.16
C LEU A 14 -9.74 3.59 15.77
N VAL A 15 -9.53 4.89 15.54
CA VAL A 15 -10.59 5.83 15.19
C VAL A 15 -10.63 6.05 13.67
N PRO A 16 -11.64 5.55 12.94
CA PRO A 16 -11.76 5.70 11.49
C PRO A 16 -11.70 7.16 11.01
N PHE A 17 -12.24 8.09 11.79
CA PHE A 17 -12.20 9.52 11.51
C PHE A 17 -10.76 10.06 11.39
N ALA A 18 -9.82 9.56 12.20
CA ALA A 18 -8.42 9.95 12.11
C ALA A 18 -7.81 9.51 10.77
N GLY A 19 -8.11 8.28 10.30
CA GLY A 19 -7.69 7.80 8.98
C GLY A 19 -8.26 8.63 7.83
N HIS A 20 -9.49 9.11 7.95
CA HIS A 20 -10.12 10.01 6.99
C HIS A 20 -9.42 11.39 6.97
N MET A 21 -9.28 12.03 8.11
CA MET A 21 -8.64 13.35 8.24
C MET A 21 -7.18 13.35 7.77
N LEU A 22 -6.39 12.36 8.20
CA LEU A 22 -4.97 12.25 7.83
C LEU A 22 -4.74 11.78 6.39
N ASN A 23 -5.80 11.38 5.68
CA ASN A 23 -5.79 11.11 4.25
C ASN A 23 -6.42 12.25 3.43
N GLY A 24 -6.35 13.49 3.92
CA GLY A 24 -6.86 14.67 3.21
C GLY A 24 -8.38 14.72 3.09
N GLY A 25 -9.12 14.11 4.01
CA GLY A 25 -10.59 14.09 3.99
C GLY A 25 -11.21 13.21 2.89
N SER A 26 -10.42 12.34 2.25
CA SER A 26 -10.87 11.51 1.12
C SER A 26 -11.58 10.24 1.61
N TYR A 27 -10.87 9.15 1.80
CA TYR A 27 -11.42 7.88 2.29
C TYR A 27 -10.62 7.37 3.49
N VAL A 28 -11.22 6.47 4.27
CA VAL A 28 -10.59 5.95 5.48
C VAL A 28 -9.42 5.04 5.12
N ILE A 29 -8.20 5.51 5.37
CA ILE A 29 -6.99 4.71 5.25
C ILE A 29 -5.91 5.20 6.22
N ASN A 30 -5.21 4.28 6.84
CA ASN A 30 -4.17 4.57 7.82
C ASN A 30 -2.79 4.72 7.16
N ARG A 31 -2.64 5.67 6.22
CA ARG A 31 -1.34 5.92 5.54
C ARG A 31 -0.23 6.35 6.50
N PHE A 32 -0.56 6.89 7.66
CA PHE A 32 0.38 7.27 8.70
C PHE A 32 0.97 6.09 9.51
N MET A 33 0.58 4.85 9.18
CA MET A 33 1.05 3.61 9.82
C MET A 33 2.58 3.51 9.88
N TRP A 34 3.29 4.06 8.90
CA TRP A 34 4.75 4.08 8.89
C TRP A 34 5.34 4.85 10.10
N ALA A 35 4.73 5.98 10.47
CA ALA A 35 5.16 6.77 11.63
C ALA A 35 4.91 6.01 12.94
N TYR A 36 3.79 5.29 13.03
CA TYR A 36 3.51 4.40 14.15
C TYR A 36 4.53 3.26 14.24
N SER A 37 4.85 2.63 13.13
CA SER A 37 5.85 1.55 13.07
C SER A 37 7.23 2.04 13.50
N MET A 38 7.65 3.23 13.08
CA MET A 38 8.90 3.86 13.55
C MET A 38 8.87 4.14 15.07
N LEU A 39 7.77 4.64 15.58
CA LEU A 39 7.61 4.88 17.02
C LEU A 39 7.71 3.58 17.83
N ILE A 40 7.05 2.51 17.39
CA ILE A 40 7.12 1.18 18.01
C ILE A 40 8.55 0.62 17.96
N ALA A 41 9.23 0.71 16.83
CA ALA A 41 10.63 0.29 16.70
C ALA A 41 11.55 1.07 17.68
N PHE A 42 11.39 2.38 17.76
CA PHE A 42 12.14 3.21 18.71
C PHE A 42 11.86 2.81 20.19
N VAL A 43 10.58 2.56 20.52
CA VAL A 43 10.20 2.09 21.86
C VAL A 43 10.82 0.73 22.15
N ALA A 44 10.80 -0.21 21.20
CA ALA A 44 11.38 -1.54 21.35
C ALA A 44 12.89 -1.46 21.67
N VAL A 45 13.63 -0.66 20.91
CA VAL A 45 15.08 -0.45 21.14
C VAL A 45 15.31 0.17 22.53
N LYS A 46 14.56 1.23 22.88
CA LYS A 46 14.71 1.92 24.16
C LYS A 46 14.34 1.05 25.36
N MET A 47 13.39 0.15 25.19
CA MET A 47 12.91 -0.74 26.26
C MET A 47 13.68 -2.06 26.34
N TYR A 48 14.58 -2.35 25.38
CA TYR A 48 15.36 -3.58 25.36
C TYR A 48 16.09 -3.86 26.69
N PRO A 49 16.79 -2.90 27.34
CA PRO A 49 17.42 -3.14 28.64
C PRO A 49 16.41 -3.58 29.73
N ALA A 50 15.19 -3.08 29.69
CA ALA A 50 14.14 -3.47 30.63
C ALA A 50 13.60 -4.89 30.38
N ILE A 51 13.72 -5.41 29.14
CA ILE A 51 13.42 -6.81 28.79
C ILE A 51 14.47 -7.74 29.38
N VAL A 52 15.72 -7.33 29.40
CA VAL A 52 16.84 -8.11 29.99
C VAL A 52 16.60 -8.27 31.49
N ASP A 53 16.25 -7.18 32.20
CA ASP A 53 16.05 -7.18 33.67
C ASP A 53 14.57 -7.22 34.08
N ILE A 54 13.77 -8.04 33.40
CA ILE A 54 12.34 -8.14 33.67
C ILE A 54 12.03 -8.96 34.93
N ARG A 55 11.32 -8.36 35.89
CA ARG A 55 10.91 -9.02 37.16
C ARG A 55 9.78 -10.05 36.92
N ARG A 56 9.70 -11.09 37.76
CA ARG A 56 8.69 -12.17 37.63
C ARG A 56 7.25 -11.67 37.45
N LYS A 57 6.81 -10.67 38.27
CA LYS A 57 5.46 -10.09 38.14
C LYS A 57 5.22 -9.45 36.77
N LYS A 58 6.24 -8.74 36.23
CA LYS A 58 6.14 -8.13 34.90
C LYS A 58 6.17 -9.16 33.77
N LYS A 59 6.89 -10.30 33.95
CA LYS A 59 6.86 -11.43 33.02
C LYS A 59 5.44 -12.01 32.91
N ALA A 60 4.74 -12.18 34.05
CA ALA A 60 3.37 -12.66 34.06
C ALA A 60 2.40 -11.71 33.33
N VAL A 61 2.52 -10.40 33.57
CA VAL A 61 1.71 -9.40 32.87
C VAL A 61 2.02 -9.42 31.36
N LEU A 62 3.29 -9.48 30.97
CA LEU A 62 3.70 -9.56 29.57
C LEU A 62 3.09 -10.80 28.90
N LEU A 63 3.17 -11.96 29.55
CA LEU A 63 2.59 -13.21 29.07
C LEU A 63 1.08 -13.06 28.85
N LEU A 64 0.36 -12.52 29.82
CA LEU A 64 -1.09 -12.34 29.75
C LEU A 64 -1.48 -11.41 28.59
N VAL A 65 -0.79 -10.26 28.44
CA VAL A 65 -1.05 -9.32 27.35
C VAL A 65 -0.73 -9.94 26.00
N CYS A 66 0.39 -10.67 25.86
CA CYS A 66 0.73 -11.35 24.61
C CYS A 66 -0.28 -12.45 24.26
N LEU A 67 -0.75 -13.24 25.24
CA LEU A 67 -1.76 -14.27 24.99
C LEU A 67 -3.10 -13.66 24.57
N ALA A 68 -3.53 -12.56 25.21
CA ALA A 68 -4.73 -11.84 24.79
C ALA A 68 -4.59 -11.31 23.36
N TYR A 69 -3.44 -10.73 23.02
CA TYR A 69 -3.13 -10.29 21.66
C TYR A 69 -3.14 -11.45 20.66
N CYS A 70 -2.50 -12.56 20.99
CA CYS A 70 -2.51 -13.78 20.18
C CYS A 70 -3.93 -14.29 19.93
N TYR A 71 -4.79 -14.26 20.94
CA TYR A 71 -6.18 -14.67 20.80
C TYR A 71 -6.92 -13.77 19.80
N VAL A 72 -6.79 -12.45 19.90
CA VAL A 72 -7.41 -11.51 18.97
C VAL A 72 -6.90 -11.73 17.54
N CYS A 73 -5.59 -11.84 17.36
CA CYS A 73 -5.00 -12.09 16.05
C CYS A 73 -5.42 -13.44 15.45
N TYR A 74 -5.54 -14.48 16.29
CA TYR A 74 -6.03 -15.77 15.85
C TYR A 74 -7.49 -15.70 15.37
N ARG A 75 -8.36 -14.95 16.07
CA ARG A 75 -9.73 -14.70 15.63
C ARG A 75 -9.79 -13.99 14.27
N ILE A 76 -8.92 -12.98 14.06
CA ILE A 76 -8.76 -12.31 12.77
C ILE A 76 -8.26 -13.28 11.69
N TYR A 77 -7.30 -14.14 12.02
CA TYR A 77 -6.82 -15.17 11.10
C TYR A 77 -7.95 -16.10 10.65
N GLN A 78 -8.79 -16.58 11.58
CA GLN A 78 -9.93 -17.44 11.26
C GLN A 78 -10.91 -16.82 10.26
N THR A 79 -11.08 -15.49 10.27
CA THR A 79 -11.96 -14.78 9.35
C THR A 79 -11.30 -14.43 8.01
N THR A 80 -10.00 -14.13 8.02
CA THR A 80 -9.28 -13.63 6.84
C THR A 80 -8.45 -14.69 6.13
N GLN A 81 -8.11 -15.81 6.81
CA GLN A 81 -7.25 -16.90 6.33
C GLN A 81 -5.85 -16.45 5.85
N LYS A 82 -5.36 -15.30 6.34
CA LYS A 82 -4.09 -14.72 5.91
C LYS A 82 -2.92 -15.36 6.67
N THR A 83 -2.18 -16.21 6.00
CA THR A 83 -1.08 -17.03 6.57
C THR A 83 0.01 -16.22 7.26
N TYR A 84 0.27 -14.98 6.84
CA TYR A 84 1.25 -14.12 7.50
C TYR A 84 0.87 -13.76 8.95
N ILE A 85 -0.43 -13.77 9.30
CA ILE A 85 -0.88 -13.57 10.68
C ILE A 85 -0.45 -14.75 11.55
N LEU A 86 -0.63 -15.95 11.05
CA LEU A 86 -0.21 -17.16 11.77
C LEU A 86 1.31 -17.20 11.98
N PHE A 87 2.07 -16.86 10.95
CA PHE A 87 3.53 -16.77 11.05
C PHE A 87 3.96 -15.72 12.10
N ALA A 88 3.34 -14.54 12.09
CA ALA A 88 3.61 -13.50 13.07
C ALA A 88 3.32 -13.96 14.52
N LEU A 89 2.23 -14.73 14.72
CA LEU A 89 1.90 -15.31 16.02
C LEU A 89 2.96 -16.30 16.49
N ILE A 90 3.42 -17.19 15.61
CA ILE A 90 4.48 -18.16 15.92
C ILE A 90 5.75 -17.42 16.34
N MET A 91 6.19 -16.43 15.58
CA MET A 91 7.38 -15.64 15.90
C MET A 91 7.25 -14.86 17.21
N LEU A 92 6.06 -14.30 17.48
CA LEU A 92 5.78 -13.61 18.75
C LEU A 92 5.87 -14.59 19.94
N LEU A 93 5.28 -15.79 19.82
CA LEU A 93 5.34 -16.81 20.86
C LEU A 93 6.78 -17.31 21.09
N MET A 94 7.58 -17.48 20.04
CA MET A 94 9.01 -17.83 20.17
C MET A 94 9.79 -16.74 20.91
N MET A 95 9.61 -15.46 20.54
CA MET A 95 10.24 -14.35 21.24
C MET A 95 9.79 -14.24 22.70
N LEU A 96 8.50 -14.43 22.97
CA LEU A 96 7.96 -14.45 24.32
C LEU A 96 8.56 -15.57 25.17
N THR A 97 8.64 -16.77 24.63
CA THR A 97 9.26 -17.94 25.26
C THR A 97 10.72 -17.64 25.60
N MET A 98 11.49 -17.09 24.68
CA MET A 98 12.87 -16.66 24.96
C MET A 98 12.94 -15.65 26.11
N ILE A 99 12.09 -14.61 26.12
CA ILE A 99 12.09 -13.60 27.18
C ILE A 99 11.72 -14.18 28.55
N VAL A 100 10.76 -15.10 28.60
CA VAL A 100 10.22 -15.64 29.86
C VAL A 100 11.13 -16.71 30.46
N LEU A 101 11.63 -17.64 29.64
CA LEU A 101 12.40 -18.80 30.11
C LEU A 101 13.87 -18.47 30.36
N THR A 102 14.46 -17.54 29.61
CA THR A 102 15.89 -17.23 29.72
C THR A 102 16.20 -16.42 30.96
N SER A 103 17.28 -16.75 31.66
CA SER A 103 17.78 -16.05 32.82
C SER A 103 18.36 -14.67 32.46
N LYS A 104 18.57 -13.80 33.44
CA LYS A 104 19.16 -12.46 33.19
C LYS A 104 20.54 -12.57 32.59
N GLN A 105 21.40 -13.44 33.16
CA GLN A 105 22.78 -13.64 32.69
C GLN A 105 22.84 -14.14 31.23
N GLU A 106 21.99 -15.09 30.89
CA GLU A 106 21.90 -15.60 29.51
C GLU A 106 21.40 -14.56 28.51
N LYS A 107 20.46 -13.66 28.91
CA LYS A 107 19.99 -12.57 28.06
C LYS A 107 21.05 -11.51 27.76
N GLU A 108 22.08 -11.39 28.59
CA GLU A 108 23.23 -10.52 28.37
C GLU A 108 24.21 -11.10 27.35
N THR A 109 24.11 -12.39 27.02
CA THR A 109 24.99 -13.06 26.07
C THR A 109 24.77 -12.60 24.65
N ILE A 110 25.83 -12.69 23.84
CA ILE A 110 25.76 -12.39 22.40
C ILE A 110 24.78 -13.36 21.71
N TRP A 111 24.74 -14.61 22.12
CA TRP A 111 23.83 -15.61 21.56
C TRP A 111 22.37 -15.27 21.70
N PHE A 112 21.94 -14.83 22.88
CA PHE A 112 20.56 -14.39 23.07
C PHE A 112 20.22 -13.21 22.16
N ARG A 113 21.08 -12.20 22.08
CA ARG A 113 20.90 -11.01 21.24
C ARG A 113 20.81 -11.39 19.75
N THR A 114 21.72 -12.27 19.32
CA THR A 114 21.74 -12.74 17.93
C THR A 114 20.48 -13.52 17.57
N MET A 115 20.06 -14.48 18.40
CA MET A 115 18.84 -15.25 18.18
C MET A 115 17.58 -14.36 18.19
N PHE A 116 17.52 -13.39 19.11
CA PHE A 116 16.42 -12.45 19.16
C PHE A 116 16.35 -11.58 17.88
N LEU A 117 17.51 -11.14 17.40
CA LEU A 117 17.63 -10.39 16.15
C LEU A 117 17.20 -11.26 14.94
N PHE A 118 17.63 -12.53 14.89
CA PHE A 118 17.20 -13.45 13.83
C PHE A 118 15.69 -13.64 13.77
N LEU A 119 15.00 -13.75 14.91
CA LEU A 119 13.56 -13.84 14.94
C LEU A 119 12.90 -12.57 14.36
N ILE A 120 13.40 -11.39 14.71
CA ILE A 120 12.91 -10.12 14.16
C ILE A 120 13.14 -10.07 12.65
N MET A 121 14.35 -10.38 12.20
CA MET A 121 14.71 -10.37 10.77
C MET A 121 13.89 -11.39 9.98
N GLY A 122 13.71 -12.60 10.51
CA GLY A 122 12.87 -13.63 9.90
C GLY A 122 11.41 -13.15 9.72
N GLN A 123 10.85 -12.51 10.76
CA GLN A 123 9.51 -11.93 10.69
C GLN A 123 9.41 -10.84 9.62
N LEU A 124 10.37 -9.90 9.59
CA LEU A 124 10.38 -8.80 8.61
C LEU A 124 10.56 -9.31 7.17
N THR A 125 11.45 -10.29 6.98
CA THR A 125 11.68 -10.90 5.65
C THR A 125 10.42 -11.62 5.15
N TYR A 126 9.79 -12.41 6.01
CA TYR A 126 8.54 -13.09 5.64
C TYR A 126 7.42 -12.10 5.35
N GLN A 127 7.27 -11.05 6.17
CA GLN A 127 6.28 -10.00 5.96
C GLN A 127 6.55 -9.24 4.64
N GLY A 128 7.80 -8.93 4.35
CA GLY A 128 8.20 -8.29 3.09
C GLY A 128 7.84 -9.18 1.89
N ARG A 129 8.19 -10.47 1.94
CA ARG A 129 7.83 -11.41 0.89
C ARG A 129 6.30 -11.47 0.66
N MET A 130 5.51 -11.57 1.73
CA MET A 130 4.04 -11.61 1.62
C MET A 130 3.42 -10.31 1.10
N THR A 131 4.16 -9.22 1.07
CA THR A 131 3.72 -7.95 0.46
C THR A 131 3.89 -7.98 -1.05
N TYR A 132 4.98 -8.54 -1.54
CA TYR A 132 5.33 -8.59 -2.97
C TYR A 132 4.85 -9.87 -3.67
N GLU A 133 4.83 -10.98 -2.93
CA GLU A 133 4.38 -12.29 -3.42
C GLU A 133 3.29 -12.86 -2.50
N PRO A 134 2.12 -12.24 -2.37
CA PRO A 134 1.02 -12.83 -1.60
C PRO A 134 0.58 -14.15 -2.26
N VAL A 135 0.06 -15.07 -1.46
CA VAL A 135 -0.36 -16.39 -1.93
C VAL A 135 -1.28 -16.26 -3.16
N GLY A 136 -0.88 -16.88 -4.26
CA GLY A 136 -1.62 -16.87 -5.53
C GLY A 136 -1.42 -15.63 -6.40
N LYS A 137 -0.49 -14.73 -6.05
CA LYS A 137 -0.13 -13.56 -6.85
C LYS A 137 1.38 -13.32 -6.78
N ASP A 138 1.95 -12.99 -7.92
CA ASP A 138 3.35 -12.58 -8.04
C ASP A 138 3.38 -11.15 -8.59
N TYR A 139 3.41 -10.17 -7.67
CA TYR A 139 3.50 -8.77 -8.08
C TYR A 139 4.90 -8.37 -8.57
N VAL A 140 5.92 -9.18 -8.27
CA VAL A 140 7.29 -8.89 -8.73
C VAL A 140 7.41 -9.09 -10.23
N SER A 141 6.72 -10.10 -10.78
CA SER A 141 6.68 -10.35 -12.23
C SER A 141 5.93 -9.26 -13.02
N GLU A 142 5.11 -8.44 -12.34
CA GLU A 142 4.41 -7.32 -12.97
C GLU A 142 5.30 -6.07 -13.14
N PHE A 143 6.50 -6.04 -12.53
CA PHE A 143 7.42 -4.92 -12.68
C PHE A 143 8.19 -5.03 -14.00
N ALA A 144 8.23 -3.92 -14.73
CA ALA A 144 9.06 -3.82 -15.92
C ALA A 144 10.55 -3.93 -15.55
N GLY A 145 11.31 -4.70 -16.32
CA GLY A 145 12.76 -4.77 -16.21
C GLY A 145 13.43 -3.44 -16.53
N LYS A 146 14.73 -3.34 -16.27
CA LYS A 146 15.50 -2.14 -16.58
C LYS A 146 15.50 -1.87 -18.10
N GLY A 147 14.89 -0.77 -18.52
CA GLY A 147 14.79 -0.38 -19.94
C GLY A 147 13.53 -0.86 -20.66
N GLU A 148 12.81 -1.84 -20.12
CA GLU A 148 11.59 -2.40 -20.75
C GLU A 148 10.41 -1.43 -20.71
N ALA A 149 10.37 -0.48 -19.78
CA ALA A 149 9.24 0.45 -19.63
C ALA A 149 8.99 1.28 -20.90
N LEU A 150 10.05 1.73 -21.56
CA LEU A 150 9.94 2.50 -22.82
C LEU A 150 9.48 1.61 -23.98
N GLU A 151 9.94 0.37 -24.04
CA GLU A 151 9.52 -0.60 -25.05
C GLU A 151 8.05 -0.96 -24.86
N LEU A 152 7.62 -1.24 -23.64
CA LEU A 152 6.21 -1.48 -23.31
C LEU A 152 5.30 -0.31 -23.71
N LEU A 153 5.74 0.92 -23.45
CA LEU A 153 4.99 2.13 -23.86
C LEU A 153 4.94 2.29 -25.37
N SER A 154 6.03 2.00 -26.09
CA SER A 154 6.10 2.13 -27.55
C SER A 154 5.30 1.05 -28.28
N THR A 155 5.12 -0.11 -27.66
CA THR A 155 4.34 -1.25 -28.20
C THR A 155 2.86 -1.22 -27.82
N GLN A 156 2.47 -0.38 -26.86
CA GLN A 156 1.06 -0.16 -26.56
C GLN A 156 0.32 0.50 -27.72
N THR A 157 -0.98 0.28 -27.79
CA THR A 157 -1.84 0.75 -28.89
C THR A 157 -1.67 2.24 -29.19
N ALA A 158 -1.47 3.09 -28.17
CA ALA A 158 -1.23 4.52 -28.36
C ALA A 158 0.22 4.85 -28.78
N GLY A 159 1.19 3.97 -28.55
CA GLY A 159 2.60 4.21 -28.92
C GLY A 159 2.80 4.36 -30.42
N SER A 160 2.09 3.60 -31.24
CA SER A 160 2.12 3.74 -32.70
C SER A 160 1.47 5.04 -33.21
N LEU A 161 0.60 5.63 -32.41
CA LEU A 161 -0.08 6.89 -32.74
C LEU A 161 0.88 8.09 -32.70
N VAL A 162 1.83 8.10 -31.76
CA VAL A 162 2.81 9.19 -31.62
C VAL A 162 3.56 9.45 -32.91
N GLN A 163 3.87 8.41 -33.68
CA GLN A 163 4.55 8.54 -35.00
C GLN A 163 3.65 9.15 -36.08
N LYS A 164 2.33 9.11 -35.89
CA LYS A 164 1.33 9.62 -36.85
C LYS A 164 0.78 11.00 -36.47
N MET A 165 0.95 11.39 -35.22
CA MET A 165 0.52 12.71 -34.75
C MET A 165 1.56 13.76 -35.11
N ASN A 166 1.10 14.93 -35.55
CA ASN A 166 1.97 16.10 -35.65
C ASN A 166 2.19 16.65 -34.23
N PRO A 167 3.44 16.78 -33.76
CA PRO A 167 3.75 17.34 -32.42
C PRO A 167 3.23 18.77 -32.19
N GLU A 168 3.00 19.53 -33.24
CA GLU A 168 2.48 20.90 -33.17
C GLU A 168 0.95 20.96 -33.12
N ASP A 169 0.26 19.83 -33.27
CA ASP A 169 -1.19 19.77 -33.22
C ASP A 169 -1.68 19.72 -31.76
N ASP A 170 -2.57 20.63 -31.39
CA ASP A 170 -3.23 20.64 -30.07
C ASP A 170 -4.36 19.59 -29.93
N TYR A 171 -4.47 18.67 -30.89
CA TYR A 171 -5.49 17.65 -30.86
C TYR A 171 -5.22 16.60 -29.78
N ARG A 172 -6.32 15.99 -29.30
CA ARG A 172 -6.29 14.90 -28.34
C ARG A 172 -6.58 13.57 -29.00
N TYR A 173 -6.22 12.51 -28.29
CA TYR A 173 -6.69 11.17 -28.64
C TYR A 173 -7.57 10.59 -27.52
N GLU A 174 -8.48 9.72 -27.88
CA GLU A 174 -9.20 8.83 -26.99
C GLU A 174 -8.87 7.39 -27.34
N SER A 175 -8.93 6.50 -26.37
CA SER A 175 -8.76 5.07 -26.56
C SER A 175 -9.96 4.30 -26.02
N SER A 176 -10.23 3.13 -26.60
CA SER A 176 -11.19 2.21 -26.00
C SER A 176 -10.72 1.82 -24.60
N ARG A 177 -11.64 1.62 -23.66
CA ARG A 177 -11.34 1.31 -22.24
C ARG A 177 -10.42 0.10 -22.05
N GLU A 178 -10.43 -0.81 -22.99
CA GLU A 178 -9.63 -2.03 -22.97
C GLU A 178 -8.22 -1.85 -23.54
N ALA A 179 -8.00 -0.75 -24.27
CA ALA A 179 -6.80 -0.54 -25.04
C ALA A 179 -5.66 0.13 -24.27
N GLU A 180 -5.93 0.73 -23.12
CA GLU A 180 -4.95 1.65 -22.54
C GLU A 180 -4.89 1.69 -21.02
N LEU A 181 -3.67 1.83 -20.50
CA LEU A 181 -3.40 2.17 -19.11
C LEU A 181 -3.64 3.67 -18.87
N LYS A 182 -4.01 4.04 -17.66
CA LYS A 182 -4.17 5.44 -17.28
C LYS A 182 -2.85 6.20 -17.37
N ASN A 183 -2.93 7.46 -17.78
CA ASN A 183 -1.77 8.35 -17.94
C ASN A 183 -0.80 8.01 -19.07
N THR A 184 -1.15 7.12 -20.01
CA THR A 184 -0.31 6.81 -21.18
C THR A 184 -0.03 8.07 -22.01
N ALA A 185 -1.01 8.96 -22.18
CA ALA A 185 -0.83 10.26 -22.85
C ALA A 185 0.33 11.08 -22.25
N MET A 186 0.33 11.20 -20.92
CA MET A 186 1.38 11.94 -20.19
C MET A 186 2.75 11.28 -20.35
N GLN A 187 2.81 9.96 -20.35
CA GLN A 187 4.06 9.21 -20.51
C GLN A 187 4.63 9.32 -21.93
N LEU A 188 3.76 9.37 -22.94
CA LEU A 188 4.12 9.51 -24.34
C LEU A 188 4.32 10.98 -24.77
N GLY A 189 4.02 11.95 -23.92
CA GLY A 189 4.14 13.38 -24.24
C GLY A 189 3.09 13.88 -25.24
N ILE A 190 1.92 13.24 -25.32
CA ILE A 190 0.81 13.62 -26.20
C ILE A 190 -0.44 14.00 -25.40
N ASN A 191 -1.38 14.67 -26.04
CA ASN A 191 -2.63 15.07 -25.39
C ASN A 191 -3.65 13.91 -25.44
N GLY A 192 -4.29 13.59 -24.30
CA GLY A 192 -5.32 12.56 -24.20
C GLY A 192 -6.46 12.97 -23.28
N VAL A 193 -7.55 12.22 -23.32
CA VAL A 193 -8.75 12.45 -22.49
C VAL A 193 -8.87 11.43 -21.35
N SER A 194 -8.05 10.39 -21.36
CA SER A 194 -8.01 9.36 -20.30
C SER A 194 -6.82 9.59 -19.37
N TYR A 195 -7.10 9.82 -18.08
CA TYR A 195 -6.04 10.04 -17.09
C TYR A 195 -6.48 9.72 -15.68
N TYR A 196 -5.50 9.51 -14.81
CA TYR A 196 -5.66 9.42 -13.36
C TYR A 196 -4.99 10.63 -12.72
N PHE A 197 -5.75 11.37 -11.92
CA PHE A 197 -5.22 12.50 -11.16
C PHE A 197 -5.92 12.61 -9.81
N SER A 198 -5.15 12.50 -8.72
CA SER A 198 -5.70 12.44 -7.35
C SER A 198 -6.41 13.74 -6.91
N LEU A 199 -6.04 14.87 -7.52
CA LEU A 199 -6.73 16.16 -7.30
C LEU A 199 -7.81 16.33 -8.36
N ALA A 200 -8.96 15.72 -8.12
CA ALA A 200 -10.07 15.76 -9.05
C ALA A 200 -10.62 17.19 -9.23
N ASN A 201 -10.83 17.59 -10.49
CA ASN A 201 -11.50 18.86 -10.79
C ASN A 201 -13.02 18.68 -10.65
N PRO A 202 -13.70 19.42 -9.75
CA PRO A 202 -15.13 19.25 -9.52
C PRO A 202 -15.98 19.57 -10.75
N TYR A 203 -15.55 20.48 -11.61
CA TYR A 203 -16.28 20.85 -12.83
C TYR A 203 -16.20 19.75 -13.90
N ILE A 204 -15.06 19.09 -14.04
CA ILE A 204 -14.94 17.94 -14.92
C ILE A 204 -15.82 16.80 -14.43
N ASN A 205 -15.81 16.53 -13.12
CA ASN A 205 -16.67 15.50 -12.53
C ASN A 205 -18.15 15.83 -12.67
N GLN A 206 -18.53 17.11 -12.54
CA GLN A 206 -19.90 17.56 -12.79
C GLN A 206 -20.30 17.32 -14.24
N PHE A 207 -19.48 17.78 -15.20
CA PHE A 207 -19.70 17.56 -16.62
C PHE A 207 -19.88 16.08 -16.95
N GLN A 208 -19.04 15.21 -16.42
CA GLN A 208 -19.13 13.78 -16.70
C GLN A 208 -20.41 13.15 -16.12
N ARG A 209 -20.83 13.59 -14.93
CA ARG A 209 -22.10 13.13 -14.36
C ARG A 209 -23.30 13.61 -15.17
N GLU A 210 -23.33 14.89 -15.57
CA GLU A 210 -24.40 15.47 -16.40
C GLU A 210 -24.50 14.82 -17.78
N MET A 211 -23.34 14.43 -18.34
CA MET A 211 -23.26 13.70 -19.60
C MET A 211 -23.44 12.19 -19.46
N TYR A 212 -23.71 11.69 -18.25
CA TYR A 212 -23.86 10.25 -17.99
C TYR A 212 -22.68 9.40 -18.48
N ILE A 213 -21.45 9.94 -18.37
CA ILE A 213 -20.22 9.20 -18.70
C ILE A 213 -19.96 8.22 -17.58
N ASN A 214 -19.82 6.94 -17.92
CA ASN A 214 -19.59 5.91 -16.94
C ASN A 214 -18.15 5.95 -16.41
N GLN A 215 -17.99 6.44 -15.19
CA GLN A 215 -16.70 6.47 -14.48
C GLN A 215 -16.69 5.55 -13.28
N THR A 216 -15.54 4.94 -13.02
CA THR A 216 -15.34 4.11 -11.84
C THR A 216 -15.07 4.92 -10.58
N ARG A 217 -14.46 6.11 -10.71
CA ARG A 217 -14.08 7.00 -9.59
C ARG A 217 -13.92 8.44 -10.07
N ASP A 218 -14.21 9.41 -9.21
CA ASP A 218 -14.14 10.85 -9.49
C ASP A 218 -12.74 11.38 -9.85
N PHE A 219 -11.70 10.61 -9.66
CA PHE A 219 -10.31 10.95 -9.96
C PHE A 219 -9.69 10.07 -11.05
N CYS A 220 -10.51 9.30 -11.78
CA CYS A 220 -10.07 8.36 -12.79
C CYS A 220 -10.93 8.53 -14.05
N TYR A 221 -10.43 9.33 -14.97
CA TYR A 221 -11.12 9.69 -16.21
C TYR A 221 -10.82 8.66 -17.29
N SER A 222 -11.85 8.18 -18.00
CA SER A 222 -11.76 7.10 -18.99
C SER A 222 -12.25 7.50 -20.38
N GLY A 223 -12.16 8.78 -20.71
CA GLY A 223 -12.67 9.32 -21.97
C GLY A 223 -14.18 9.56 -21.96
N PHE A 224 -14.81 9.54 -23.14
CA PHE A 224 -16.20 9.93 -23.35
C PHE A 224 -17.09 8.78 -23.83
N ASP A 225 -16.70 7.55 -23.59
CA ASP A 225 -17.44 6.33 -24.02
C ASP A 225 -17.62 6.22 -25.54
N GLY A 226 -16.68 6.75 -26.33
CA GLY A 226 -16.72 6.74 -27.80
C GLY A 226 -17.86 7.57 -28.38
N ARG A 227 -18.33 8.59 -27.66
CA ARG A 227 -19.39 9.49 -28.12
C ARG A 227 -18.79 10.60 -28.98
N THR A 228 -18.91 10.48 -30.31
CA THR A 228 -18.29 11.36 -31.31
C THR A 228 -18.51 12.83 -31.03
N ILE A 229 -19.71 13.27 -30.61
CA ILE A 229 -20.00 14.68 -30.32
C ILE A 229 -19.17 15.18 -29.14
N LEU A 230 -19.00 14.36 -28.09
CA LEU A 230 -18.19 14.71 -26.92
C LEU A 230 -16.69 14.70 -27.26
N ASP A 231 -16.29 13.79 -28.11
CA ASP A 231 -14.92 13.72 -28.62
C ASP A 231 -14.57 14.97 -29.43
N GLU A 232 -15.44 15.36 -30.36
CA GLU A 232 -15.28 16.61 -31.14
C GLU A 232 -15.23 17.85 -30.23
N LEU A 233 -16.13 17.95 -29.26
CA LEU A 233 -16.15 19.05 -28.29
C LEU A 233 -14.86 19.12 -27.47
N ALA A 234 -14.27 17.97 -27.14
CA ALA A 234 -13.01 17.89 -26.40
C ALA A 234 -11.76 18.02 -27.30
N GLY A 235 -11.91 18.18 -28.61
CA GLY A 235 -10.81 18.25 -29.56
C GLY A 235 -10.10 16.92 -29.79
N VAL A 236 -10.82 15.81 -29.64
CA VAL A 236 -10.31 14.48 -30.00
C VAL A 236 -10.33 14.31 -31.50
N ARG A 237 -9.18 14.03 -32.08
CA ARG A 237 -9.03 13.75 -33.52
C ARG A 237 -8.72 12.28 -33.81
N TYR A 238 -8.12 11.62 -32.86
CA TYR A 238 -7.63 10.25 -33.01
C TYR A 238 -8.33 9.33 -32.01
N TYR A 239 -8.92 8.26 -32.51
CA TYR A 239 -9.52 7.23 -31.67
C TYR A 239 -8.74 5.92 -31.82
N VAL A 240 -8.24 5.38 -30.71
CA VAL A 240 -7.41 4.19 -30.67
C VAL A 240 -8.24 3.02 -30.17
N VAL A 241 -8.35 1.98 -30.96
CA VAL A 241 -9.02 0.73 -30.59
C VAL A 241 -8.00 -0.39 -30.45
N LYS A 242 -8.28 -1.31 -29.54
CA LYS A 242 -7.53 -2.57 -29.46
C LYS A 242 -8.07 -3.51 -30.53
N GLU A 243 -7.20 -4.00 -31.38
CA GLU A 243 -7.48 -5.10 -32.30
C GLU A 243 -7.62 -6.44 -31.58
#